data_cef842da225676f206a9094f6c97587a
#
_entry.id   cef842da225676f206a9094f6c97587a
#
_cell.length_a   1.000
_cell.length_b   1.000
_cell.length_c   1.000
_cell.angle_alpha   90.00
_cell.angle_beta   90.00
_cell.angle_gamma   90.00
#
_symmetry.space_group_name_H-M   'P 1'
#
loop_
_entity.id
_entity.type
_entity.pdbx_description
1 polymer ?
#
loop_
_entity_poly.entity_id
_entity_poly.type
_entity_poly.pdbx_seq_one_letter_code
_entity_poly.pdbx_strand_id
1 'polypeptide(L)'
;VEQYEHRATGAAHYHLASDYSENVFMVGLRTVPHDSTGVAHILEHTALCGSERYPVRDPFFMMLRRSLNTFMNAFTSSDWTAYPFASQNRKDFNNLLDVYLDAVFFSRLDPLDFAQEGHRVEFAESGNTDSDLVFKGVVFNEMKGAMSSVTSTLWSTLCEQLFPTTTYHYNSGGDPEHIPDLSYEQLKAFYASHYHPSNAIFMTFGDIPAAEHHAVFEERALNKFHKLDQRIQVQAEQRLKHPLRVGRSYAYDENGATENKTHIVLAWLLGESTDLESLLEAQLLASVLLDNSASPLQQALETSPLGQAPSPLCGLEDSMREMVFCCGIEGSEAESADAVETMILDVLERVATDGIDHDRMEAVLHQLELHQREISGDGYPYGLQVILQALGCATHYSDPIAVLDLEPVISRLRTRIGDPSYIRKLTRQLLLDNSHRVTLVMKPDTELSARRAAAESERLAAIKAGM
;
A
#
# COMPACT_ATOMS: atom_id res chain seq x y z
N VAL A 1 -20.58 -6.07 15.11
CA VAL A 1 -20.34 -6.16 13.65
C VAL A 1 -21.29 -7.20 13.08
N GLU A 2 -21.88 -6.88 11.92
CA GLU A 2 -22.79 -7.75 11.19
C GLU A 2 -22.15 -8.13 9.85
N GLN A 3 -22.19 -9.42 9.48
CA GLN A 3 -21.60 -9.92 8.24
C GLN A 3 -22.69 -10.48 7.34
N TYR A 4 -22.66 -10.10 6.06
CA TYR A 4 -23.63 -10.50 5.05
C TYR A 4 -22.94 -10.92 3.75
N GLU A 5 -23.59 -11.76 2.98
CA GLU A 5 -23.20 -12.13 1.63
C GLU A 5 -24.41 -11.99 0.68
N HIS A 6 -24.22 -11.30 -0.43
CA HIS A 6 -25.24 -11.22 -1.47
C HIS A 6 -25.29 -12.52 -2.28
N ARG A 7 -26.41 -13.24 -2.22
CA ARG A 7 -26.55 -14.62 -2.76
C ARG A 7 -26.27 -14.72 -4.26
N ALA A 8 -26.70 -13.72 -5.05
CA ALA A 8 -26.59 -13.79 -6.50
C ALA A 8 -25.20 -13.43 -7.03
N THR A 9 -24.43 -12.62 -6.31
CA THR A 9 -23.10 -12.16 -6.76
C THR A 9 -21.97 -12.66 -5.89
N GLY A 10 -22.24 -13.04 -4.62
CA GLY A 10 -21.21 -13.36 -3.64
C GLY A 10 -20.51 -12.14 -3.03
N ALA A 11 -21.03 -10.92 -3.26
CA ALA A 11 -20.49 -9.71 -2.64
C ALA A 11 -20.58 -9.80 -1.12
N ALA A 12 -19.48 -9.52 -0.43
CA ALA A 12 -19.45 -9.47 1.03
C ALA A 12 -19.81 -8.06 1.53
N HIS A 13 -20.56 -7.98 2.63
CA HIS A 13 -20.83 -6.72 3.33
C HIS A 13 -20.59 -6.90 4.82
N TYR A 14 -19.76 -6.02 5.38
CA TYR A 14 -19.50 -5.91 6.81
C TYR A 14 -20.06 -4.57 7.31
N HIS A 15 -21.04 -4.64 8.22
CA HIS A 15 -21.66 -3.47 8.81
C HIS A 15 -21.23 -3.33 10.27
N LEU A 16 -20.56 -2.24 10.58
CA LEU A 16 -20.14 -1.86 11.92
C LEU A 16 -21.21 -0.95 12.51
N ALA A 17 -22.26 -1.54 13.08
CA ALA A 17 -23.37 -0.81 13.68
C ALA A 17 -22.89 0.04 14.86
N SER A 18 -23.25 1.30 14.87
CA SER A 18 -22.93 2.28 15.91
C SER A 18 -24.07 3.29 16.01
N ASP A 19 -24.22 3.93 17.18
CA ASP A 19 -25.11 5.09 17.36
C ASP A 19 -24.49 6.42 16.92
N TYR A 20 -23.30 6.35 16.29
CA TYR A 20 -22.59 7.52 15.79
C TYR A 20 -23.20 8.03 14.49
N SER A 21 -23.55 9.31 14.44
CA SER A 21 -24.29 9.91 13.31
C SER A 21 -23.46 10.17 12.06
N GLU A 22 -22.13 10.08 12.15
CA GLU A 22 -21.26 10.11 10.97
C GLU A 22 -21.23 8.72 10.34
N ASN A 23 -21.94 8.58 9.25
CA ASN A 23 -21.99 7.33 8.51
C ASN A 23 -20.86 7.26 7.50
N VAL A 24 -20.24 6.09 7.40
CA VAL A 24 -19.16 5.80 6.46
C VAL A 24 -19.60 4.68 5.53
N PHE A 25 -19.31 4.83 4.26
CA PHE A 25 -19.38 3.80 3.25
C PHE A 25 -18.01 3.60 2.63
N MET A 26 -17.67 2.36 2.33
CA MET A 26 -16.52 2.00 1.52
C MET A 26 -16.86 0.77 0.68
N VAL A 27 -16.49 0.79 -0.59
CA VAL A 27 -16.37 -0.40 -1.41
C VAL A 27 -14.91 -0.62 -1.76
N GLY A 28 -14.38 -1.75 -1.32
CA GLY A 28 -13.04 -2.23 -1.66
C GLY A 28 -13.10 -3.30 -2.74
N LEU A 29 -12.16 -3.26 -3.66
CA LEU A 29 -11.99 -4.22 -4.75
C LEU A 29 -10.59 -4.79 -4.67
N ARG A 30 -10.44 -6.10 -4.85
CA ARG A 30 -9.11 -6.70 -5.00
C ARG A 30 -8.60 -6.36 -6.39
N THR A 31 -7.57 -5.53 -6.45
CA THR A 31 -6.95 -5.07 -7.71
C THR A 31 -5.50 -5.52 -7.73
N VAL A 32 -5.27 -6.75 -8.18
CA VAL A 32 -3.96 -7.42 -8.17
C VAL A 32 -3.31 -7.24 -9.56
N PRO A 33 -2.37 -6.28 -9.73
CA PRO A 33 -1.67 -6.07 -10.99
C PRO A 33 -0.63 -7.18 -11.23
N HIS A 34 -0.28 -7.36 -12.52
CA HIS A 34 0.71 -8.34 -12.96
C HIS A 34 1.92 -7.67 -13.65
N ASP A 35 1.98 -6.35 -13.63
CA ASP A 35 3.05 -5.52 -14.15
C ASP A 35 3.08 -4.16 -13.46
N SER A 36 4.06 -3.32 -13.82
CA SER A 36 4.22 -1.96 -13.28
C SER A 36 3.61 -0.87 -14.17
N THR A 37 2.62 -1.19 -15.00
CA THR A 37 1.93 -0.19 -15.85
C THR A 37 1.01 0.75 -15.07
N GLY A 38 0.76 0.47 -13.80
CA GLY A 38 -0.13 1.28 -12.96
C GLY A 38 -1.61 1.14 -13.33
N VAL A 39 -2.01 0.02 -13.93
CA VAL A 39 -3.38 -0.21 -14.39
C VAL A 39 -4.42 0.00 -13.30
N ALA A 40 -4.14 -0.43 -12.05
CA ALA A 40 -5.05 -0.25 -10.92
C ALA A 40 -5.21 1.23 -10.53
N HIS A 41 -4.12 2.00 -10.50
CA HIS A 41 -4.09 3.42 -10.17
C HIS A 41 -4.76 4.28 -11.28
N ILE A 42 -4.43 4.01 -12.54
CA ILE A 42 -5.06 4.70 -13.67
C ILE A 42 -6.56 4.39 -13.72
N LEU A 43 -6.95 3.17 -13.36
CA LEU A 43 -8.36 2.80 -13.30
C LEU A 43 -9.09 3.48 -12.13
N GLU A 44 -8.43 3.65 -10.98
CA GLU A 44 -8.97 4.43 -9.86
C GLU A 44 -9.41 5.82 -10.34
N HIS A 45 -8.51 6.55 -11.02
CA HIS A 45 -8.78 7.88 -11.56
C HIS A 45 -9.90 7.84 -12.62
N THR A 46 -9.77 6.96 -13.62
CA THR A 46 -10.73 6.90 -14.75
C THR A 46 -12.12 6.43 -14.35
N ALA A 47 -12.26 5.59 -13.33
CA ALA A 47 -13.56 5.14 -12.83
C ALA A 47 -14.40 6.31 -12.28
N LEU A 48 -13.77 7.36 -11.77
CA LEU A 48 -14.43 8.53 -11.19
C LEU A 48 -14.73 9.64 -12.22
N CYS A 49 -14.28 9.51 -13.48
CA CYS A 49 -14.43 10.54 -14.50
C CYS A 49 -15.83 10.62 -15.10
N GLY A 50 -16.68 9.61 -14.91
CA GLY A 50 -18.07 9.58 -15.37
C GLY A 50 -18.62 8.18 -15.48
N SER A 51 -19.93 8.04 -15.32
CA SER A 51 -20.63 6.76 -15.26
C SER A 51 -21.93 6.76 -16.08
N GLU A 52 -22.63 5.63 -16.14
CA GLU A 52 -23.84 5.50 -16.97
C GLU A 52 -24.94 6.47 -16.57
N ARG A 53 -25.23 6.63 -15.27
CA ARG A 53 -26.26 7.53 -14.75
C ARG A 53 -25.79 8.97 -14.57
N TYR A 54 -24.49 9.14 -14.39
CA TYR A 54 -23.84 10.45 -14.23
C TYR A 54 -22.84 10.69 -15.37
N PRO A 55 -23.33 10.86 -16.62
CA PRO A 55 -22.48 11.00 -17.81
C PRO A 55 -21.92 12.41 -17.95
N VAL A 56 -21.44 12.97 -16.84
CA VAL A 56 -20.79 14.27 -16.75
C VAL A 56 -19.32 14.05 -16.43
N ARG A 57 -18.48 14.96 -16.86
CA ARG A 57 -17.08 14.90 -16.54
C ARG A 57 -16.87 15.22 -15.06
N ASP A 58 -16.05 14.42 -14.40
CA ASP A 58 -15.59 14.61 -13.03
C ASP A 58 -16.73 14.78 -11.98
N PRO A 59 -17.73 13.87 -11.93
CA PRO A 59 -18.80 13.96 -10.94
C PRO A 59 -18.26 13.90 -9.51
N PHE A 60 -17.15 13.20 -9.29
CA PHE A 60 -16.46 13.13 -8.02
C PHE A 60 -16.00 14.52 -7.52
N PHE A 61 -15.26 15.28 -8.33
CA PHE A 61 -14.83 16.64 -7.95
C PHE A 61 -15.97 17.63 -7.80
N MET A 62 -17.08 17.42 -8.53
CA MET A 62 -18.29 18.20 -8.33
C MET A 62 -18.90 17.94 -6.96
N MET A 63 -18.99 16.68 -6.54
CA MET A 63 -19.52 16.29 -5.21
C MET A 63 -18.60 16.74 -4.10
N LEU A 64 -17.30 16.58 -4.24
CA LEU A 64 -16.30 17.02 -3.25
C LEU A 64 -16.49 18.50 -2.85
N ARG A 65 -16.90 19.35 -3.81
CA ARG A 65 -17.10 20.79 -3.58
C ARG A 65 -18.51 21.19 -3.17
N ARG A 66 -19.51 20.33 -3.38
CA ARG A 66 -20.94 20.70 -3.28
C ARG A 66 -21.74 19.83 -2.33
N SER A 67 -21.24 18.69 -1.90
CA SER A 67 -21.90 17.85 -0.92
C SER A 67 -21.56 18.29 0.52
N LEU A 68 -22.26 17.70 1.48
CA LEU A 68 -22.01 17.87 2.91
C LEU A 68 -21.11 16.76 3.46
N ASN A 69 -20.28 16.18 2.60
CA ASN A 69 -19.35 15.13 3.00
C ASN A 69 -18.42 15.63 4.12
N THR A 70 -18.08 14.74 5.04
CA THR A 70 -16.99 14.93 5.98
C THR A 70 -15.69 14.32 5.48
N PHE A 71 -15.82 13.39 4.51
CA PHE A 71 -14.70 12.76 3.81
C PHE A 71 -15.15 12.21 2.46
N MET A 72 -14.32 12.36 1.44
CA MET A 72 -14.44 11.70 0.13
C MET A 72 -13.05 11.46 -0.43
N ASN A 73 -12.77 10.25 -0.86
CA ASN A 73 -11.51 9.92 -1.52
C ASN A 73 -11.63 8.62 -2.32
N ALA A 74 -10.54 8.23 -2.99
CA ALA A 74 -10.25 6.91 -3.48
C ALA A 74 -8.82 6.55 -3.08
N PHE A 75 -8.53 5.27 -2.95
CA PHE A 75 -7.22 4.76 -2.56
C PHE A 75 -6.85 3.56 -3.42
N THR A 76 -5.65 3.54 -3.96
CA THR A 76 -5.03 2.35 -4.55
C THR A 76 -3.83 1.92 -3.72
N SER A 77 -3.89 0.70 -3.19
CA SER A 77 -2.79 0.02 -2.53
C SER A 77 -2.12 -0.99 -3.47
N SER A 78 -1.26 -1.83 -2.93
CA SER A 78 -0.52 -2.81 -3.74
C SER A 78 -1.41 -3.92 -4.35
N ASP A 79 -2.56 -4.22 -3.74
CA ASP A 79 -3.43 -5.34 -4.14
C ASP A 79 -4.93 -5.07 -3.97
N TRP A 80 -5.31 -3.86 -3.58
CA TRP A 80 -6.70 -3.42 -3.52
C TRP A 80 -6.86 -1.95 -3.91
N THR A 81 -8.06 -1.62 -4.37
CA THR A 81 -8.51 -0.23 -4.59
C THR A 81 -9.81 -0.03 -3.82
N ALA A 82 -9.95 1.07 -3.10
CA ALA A 82 -11.12 1.35 -2.29
C ALA A 82 -11.67 2.76 -2.54
N TYR A 83 -12.99 2.88 -2.46
CA TYR A 83 -13.74 4.11 -2.68
C TYR A 83 -14.55 4.45 -1.42
N PRO A 84 -13.96 5.16 -0.45
CA PRO A 84 -14.63 5.57 0.77
C PRO A 84 -15.25 6.96 0.67
N PHE A 85 -16.36 7.16 1.39
CA PHE A 85 -16.85 8.48 1.78
C PHE A 85 -17.51 8.44 3.15
N ALA A 86 -17.66 9.62 3.76
CA ALA A 86 -18.38 9.81 5.01
C ALA A 86 -19.27 11.06 4.98
N SER A 87 -20.40 11.01 5.65
CA SER A 87 -21.30 12.15 5.82
C SER A 87 -22.13 12.00 7.10
N GLN A 88 -22.37 13.13 7.77
CA GLN A 88 -23.30 13.23 8.91
C GLN A 88 -24.73 13.53 8.43
N ASN A 89 -24.91 13.86 7.15
CA ASN A 89 -26.22 14.17 6.57
C ASN A 89 -26.75 12.99 5.77
N ARG A 90 -27.85 12.39 6.21
CA ARG A 90 -28.42 11.19 5.59
C ARG A 90 -28.79 11.34 4.11
N LYS A 91 -29.33 12.50 3.71
CA LYS A 91 -29.66 12.74 2.30
C LYS A 91 -28.41 12.84 1.46
N ASP A 92 -27.39 13.52 1.97
CA ASP A 92 -26.11 13.65 1.32
C ASP A 92 -25.40 12.29 1.20
N PHE A 93 -25.40 11.50 2.29
CA PHE A 93 -24.89 10.12 2.29
C PHE A 93 -25.52 9.29 1.15
N ASN A 94 -26.86 9.33 1.01
CA ASN A 94 -27.54 8.58 -0.03
C ASN A 94 -27.20 9.08 -1.45
N ASN A 95 -27.03 10.40 -1.62
CA ASN A 95 -26.59 10.96 -2.90
C ASN A 95 -25.17 10.53 -3.26
N LEU A 96 -24.26 10.53 -2.29
CA LEU A 96 -22.88 10.06 -2.47
C LEU A 96 -22.85 8.56 -2.77
N LEU A 97 -23.66 7.76 -2.07
CA LEU A 97 -23.77 6.34 -2.31
C LEU A 97 -24.24 6.01 -3.73
N ASP A 98 -25.23 6.75 -4.23
CA ASP A 98 -25.71 6.62 -5.61
C ASP A 98 -24.60 6.91 -6.63
N VAL A 99 -23.82 7.97 -6.41
CA VAL A 99 -22.70 8.35 -7.31
C VAL A 99 -21.57 7.33 -7.27
N TYR A 100 -21.17 6.88 -6.07
CA TYR A 100 -20.07 5.94 -5.91
C TYR A 100 -20.37 4.56 -6.47
N LEU A 101 -21.59 4.04 -6.23
CA LEU A 101 -21.99 2.75 -6.79
C LEU A 101 -22.03 2.78 -8.33
N ASP A 102 -22.52 3.88 -8.91
CA ASP A 102 -22.57 4.02 -10.36
C ASP A 102 -21.15 4.20 -10.95
N ALA A 103 -20.30 5.01 -10.32
CA ALA A 103 -18.92 5.22 -10.74
C ALA A 103 -18.10 3.92 -10.72
N VAL A 104 -18.21 3.14 -9.64
CA VAL A 104 -17.42 1.91 -9.48
C VAL A 104 -17.90 0.80 -10.43
N PHE A 105 -19.21 0.55 -10.51
CA PHE A 105 -19.73 -0.62 -11.23
C PHE A 105 -20.22 -0.34 -12.65
N PHE A 106 -20.37 0.93 -13.03
CA PHE A 106 -20.89 1.33 -14.33
C PHE A 106 -20.11 2.53 -14.91
N SER A 107 -18.79 2.53 -14.69
CA SER A 107 -17.92 3.54 -15.27
C SER A 107 -17.98 3.50 -16.80
N ARG A 108 -17.96 4.67 -17.44
CA ARG A 108 -17.95 4.80 -18.90
C ARG A 108 -16.59 4.48 -19.51
N LEU A 109 -15.52 4.65 -18.74
CA LEU A 109 -14.14 4.47 -19.20
C LEU A 109 -13.91 5.13 -20.57
N ASP A 110 -14.21 6.43 -20.68
CA ASP A 110 -14.02 7.14 -21.94
C ASP A 110 -12.52 7.12 -22.34
N PRO A 111 -12.18 6.83 -23.63
CA PRO A 111 -10.79 6.80 -24.05
C PRO A 111 -10.06 8.14 -23.88
N LEU A 112 -10.79 9.27 -23.86
CA LEU A 112 -10.19 10.57 -23.60
C LEU A 112 -9.88 10.77 -22.11
N ASP A 113 -10.68 10.19 -21.21
CA ASP A 113 -10.39 10.19 -19.78
C ASP A 113 -9.15 9.30 -19.50
N PHE A 114 -9.05 8.12 -20.12
CA PHE A 114 -7.84 7.31 -20.06
C PHE A 114 -6.61 8.07 -20.56
N ALA A 115 -6.70 8.76 -21.68
CA ALA A 115 -5.59 9.54 -22.22
C ALA A 115 -5.22 10.74 -21.33
N GLN A 116 -6.18 11.31 -20.59
CA GLN A 116 -5.92 12.40 -19.66
C GLN A 116 -5.35 11.90 -18.32
N GLU A 117 -6.01 10.92 -17.71
CA GLU A 117 -5.65 10.45 -16.37
C GLU A 117 -4.44 9.51 -16.42
N GLY A 118 -4.39 8.58 -17.36
CA GLY A 118 -3.30 7.63 -17.51
C GLY A 118 -2.08 8.22 -18.20
N HIS A 119 -2.04 8.05 -19.51
CA HIS A 119 -0.97 8.60 -20.34
C HIS A 119 -1.42 8.86 -21.77
N ARG A 120 -0.72 9.75 -22.43
CA ARG A 120 -0.83 10.03 -23.87
C ARG A 120 0.47 10.58 -24.42
N VAL A 121 0.61 10.53 -25.73
CA VAL A 121 1.69 11.21 -26.47
C VAL A 121 1.14 12.47 -27.09
N GLU A 122 1.84 13.59 -26.94
CA GLU A 122 1.49 14.84 -27.59
C GLU A 122 2.74 15.59 -28.04
N PHE A 123 2.58 16.58 -28.93
CA PHE A 123 3.67 17.45 -29.30
C PHE A 123 4.04 18.38 -28.14
N ALA A 124 5.33 18.57 -27.89
CA ALA A 124 5.82 19.44 -26.82
C ALA A 124 5.31 20.88 -26.97
N GLU A 125 5.19 21.35 -28.22
CA GLU A 125 4.59 22.64 -28.58
C GLU A 125 3.24 22.39 -29.27
N SER A 126 2.16 22.83 -28.65
CA SER A 126 0.81 22.65 -29.20
C SER A 126 0.69 23.28 -30.58
N GLY A 127 0.22 22.48 -31.56
CA GLY A 127 0.07 22.90 -32.95
C GLY A 127 1.35 22.92 -33.78
N ASN A 128 2.50 22.59 -33.23
CA ASN A 128 3.78 22.45 -33.96
C ASN A 128 4.13 20.96 -34.12
N THR A 129 3.86 20.39 -35.30
CA THR A 129 4.15 18.98 -35.62
C THR A 129 5.64 18.71 -35.78
N ASP A 130 6.47 19.72 -35.89
CA ASP A 130 7.92 19.60 -35.98
C ASP A 130 8.58 19.50 -34.59
N SER A 131 7.88 19.92 -33.52
CA SER A 131 8.37 19.80 -32.16
C SER A 131 8.48 18.33 -31.72
N ASP A 132 9.29 18.06 -30.70
CA ASP A 132 9.43 16.72 -30.13
C ASP A 132 8.12 16.23 -29.54
N LEU A 133 7.97 14.92 -29.43
CA LEU A 133 6.89 14.31 -28.67
C LEU A 133 7.24 14.24 -27.18
N VAL A 134 6.21 14.25 -26.35
CA VAL A 134 6.32 14.09 -24.90
C VAL A 134 5.21 13.17 -24.39
N PHE A 135 5.51 12.38 -23.35
CA PHE A 135 4.47 11.71 -22.58
C PHE A 135 3.82 12.68 -21.59
N LYS A 136 2.50 12.63 -21.49
CA LYS A 136 1.71 13.34 -20.48
C LYS A 136 0.57 12.47 -19.96
N GLY A 137 0.11 12.75 -18.76
CA GLY A 137 -0.98 12.10 -18.07
C GLY A 137 -0.96 12.51 -16.60
N VAL A 138 -2.07 12.46 -15.92
CA VAL A 138 -2.14 12.81 -14.49
C VAL A 138 -1.32 11.80 -13.70
N VAL A 139 -1.66 10.51 -13.76
CA VAL A 139 -0.95 9.43 -13.07
C VAL A 139 0.52 9.32 -13.54
N PHE A 140 0.78 9.45 -14.84
CA PHE A 140 2.15 9.45 -15.36
C PHE A 140 3.02 10.52 -14.70
N ASN A 141 2.52 11.76 -14.60
CA ASN A 141 3.27 12.88 -13.99
C ASN A 141 3.38 12.72 -12.46
N GLU A 142 2.33 12.25 -11.82
CA GLU A 142 2.32 11.95 -10.38
C GLU A 142 3.38 10.92 -10.04
N MET A 143 3.41 9.81 -10.75
CA MET A 143 4.38 8.74 -10.52
C MET A 143 5.80 9.15 -10.90
N LYS A 144 5.98 9.99 -11.93
CA LYS A 144 7.29 10.58 -12.25
C LYS A 144 7.81 11.44 -11.08
N GLY A 145 6.91 12.16 -10.41
CA GLY A 145 7.24 12.90 -9.18
C GLY A 145 7.52 11.96 -7.99
N ALA A 146 6.66 10.99 -7.73
CA ALA A 146 6.80 10.05 -6.62
C ALA A 146 8.10 9.22 -6.69
N MET A 147 8.43 8.71 -7.88
CA MET A 147 9.65 7.91 -8.12
C MET A 147 10.94 8.74 -8.22
N SER A 148 10.86 10.07 -8.13
CA SER A 148 12.03 10.92 -7.93
C SER A 148 12.57 10.87 -6.49
N SER A 149 11.76 10.39 -5.54
CA SER A 149 12.15 10.18 -4.14
C SER A 149 13.07 8.97 -4.02
N VAL A 150 14.20 9.15 -3.32
CA VAL A 150 15.13 8.05 -3.00
C VAL A 150 14.43 6.98 -2.15
N THR A 151 13.62 7.39 -1.18
CA THR A 151 12.87 6.46 -0.31
C THR A 151 11.90 5.60 -1.11
N SER A 152 11.16 6.19 -2.08
CA SER A 152 10.26 5.43 -2.96
C SER A 152 11.02 4.44 -3.84
N THR A 153 12.19 4.85 -4.35
CA THR A 153 13.06 3.98 -5.16
C THR A 153 13.64 2.84 -4.31
N LEU A 154 14.07 3.13 -3.07
CA LEU A 154 14.53 2.11 -2.10
C LEU A 154 13.46 1.07 -1.84
N TRP A 155 12.24 1.52 -1.53
CA TRP A 155 11.11 0.63 -1.22
C TRP A 155 10.72 -0.24 -2.42
N SER A 156 10.52 0.39 -3.59
CA SER A 156 10.19 -0.35 -4.82
C SER A 156 11.25 -1.40 -5.14
N THR A 157 12.54 -1.04 -5.05
CA THR A 157 13.65 -1.97 -5.28
C THR A 157 13.69 -3.11 -4.27
N LEU A 158 13.38 -2.84 -3.00
CA LEU A 158 13.29 -3.90 -1.98
C LEU A 158 12.13 -4.86 -2.28
N CYS A 159 10.95 -4.34 -2.62
CA CYS A 159 9.78 -5.14 -2.98
C CYS A 159 10.07 -6.07 -4.16
N GLU A 160 10.75 -5.59 -5.21
CA GLU A 160 11.17 -6.42 -6.35
C GLU A 160 12.00 -7.65 -5.92
N GLN A 161 12.79 -7.52 -4.86
CA GLN A 161 13.67 -8.58 -4.39
C GLN A 161 13.04 -9.46 -3.31
N LEU A 162 12.17 -8.88 -2.48
CA LEU A 162 11.46 -9.61 -1.42
C LEU A 162 10.28 -10.41 -1.98
N PHE A 163 9.67 -9.96 -3.07
CA PHE A 163 8.47 -10.55 -3.64
C PHE A 163 8.65 -10.99 -5.11
N PRO A 164 9.60 -11.91 -5.40
CA PRO A 164 9.90 -12.28 -6.79
C PRO A 164 8.75 -12.98 -7.52
N THR A 165 7.74 -13.51 -6.82
CA THR A 165 6.68 -14.35 -7.41
C THR A 165 5.26 -13.81 -7.21
N THR A 166 5.09 -12.75 -6.42
CA THR A 166 3.77 -12.18 -6.13
C THR A 166 3.61 -10.76 -6.69
N THR A 167 2.40 -10.23 -6.61
CA THR A 167 2.06 -8.88 -7.11
C THR A 167 2.90 -7.76 -6.51
N TYR A 168 3.39 -7.95 -5.28
CA TYR A 168 4.21 -6.94 -4.59
C TYR A 168 5.58 -6.71 -5.22
N HIS A 169 5.97 -7.58 -6.17
CA HIS A 169 7.10 -7.33 -7.09
C HIS A 169 6.92 -6.05 -7.89
N TYR A 170 5.70 -5.72 -8.24
CA TYR A 170 5.36 -4.63 -9.14
C TYR A 170 5.00 -3.35 -8.38
N ASN A 171 5.26 -2.20 -9.00
CA ASN A 171 4.76 -0.92 -8.50
C ASN A 171 3.29 -0.73 -8.93
N SER A 172 2.34 -0.96 -8.02
CA SER A 172 0.90 -0.85 -8.29
C SER A 172 0.47 0.56 -8.69
N GLY A 173 1.18 1.59 -8.22
CA GLY A 173 0.98 2.99 -8.63
C GLY A 173 1.42 3.25 -10.08
N GLY A 174 2.30 2.42 -10.60
CA GLY A 174 2.90 2.51 -11.92
C GLY A 174 4.33 3.02 -11.90
N ASP A 175 5.19 2.42 -12.72
CA ASP A 175 6.52 2.91 -13.00
C ASP A 175 6.47 3.82 -14.24
N PRO A 176 7.01 5.05 -14.19
CA PRO A 176 7.02 5.97 -15.34
C PRO A 176 7.62 5.38 -16.62
N GLU A 177 8.55 4.42 -16.50
CA GLU A 177 9.13 3.73 -17.66
C GLU A 177 8.12 2.74 -18.28
N HIS A 178 7.17 2.20 -17.50
CA HIS A 178 6.19 1.19 -17.89
C HIS A 178 4.77 1.72 -18.08
N ILE A 179 4.37 2.80 -17.42
CA ILE A 179 3.03 3.41 -17.60
C ILE A 179 2.65 3.58 -19.08
N PRO A 180 3.56 4.06 -19.97
CA PRO A 180 3.23 4.21 -21.40
C PRO A 180 3.03 2.89 -22.18
N ASP A 181 3.23 1.73 -21.55
CA ASP A 181 2.96 0.42 -22.15
C ASP A 181 1.50 -0.01 -21.97
N LEU A 182 0.76 0.62 -21.04
CA LEU A 182 -0.64 0.28 -20.80
C LEU A 182 -1.51 0.72 -21.97
N SER A 183 -2.18 -0.22 -22.60
CA SER A 183 -3.19 0.08 -23.62
C SER A 183 -4.57 0.30 -22.99
N TYR A 184 -5.41 1.07 -23.68
CA TYR A 184 -6.80 1.27 -23.29
C TYR A 184 -7.59 -0.04 -23.20
N GLU A 185 -7.30 -1.00 -24.10
CA GLU A 185 -7.93 -2.32 -24.08
C GLU A 185 -7.56 -3.15 -22.85
N GLN A 186 -6.31 -3.05 -22.38
CA GLN A 186 -5.89 -3.67 -21.11
C GLN A 186 -6.58 -3.05 -19.93
N LEU A 187 -6.73 -1.71 -19.88
CA LEU A 187 -7.49 -1.05 -18.82
C LEU A 187 -8.93 -1.56 -18.76
N LYS A 188 -9.62 -1.65 -19.90
CA LYS A 188 -11.00 -2.17 -19.97
C LYS A 188 -11.09 -3.64 -19.55
N ALA A 189 -10.12 -4.46 -19.94
CA ALA A 189 -10.08 -5.86 -19.55
C ALA A 189 -9.87 -6.01 -18.03
N PHE A 190 -9.02 -5.18 -17.46
CA PHE A 190 -8.80 -5.15 -16.01
C PHE A 190 -10.05 -4.70 -15.26
N TYR A 191 -10.74 -3.65 -15.73
CA TYR A 191 -12.03 -3.23 -15.17
C TYR A 191 -13.06 -4.36 -15.21
N ALA A 192 -13.26 -4.99 -16.35
CA ALA A 192 -14.25 -6.05 -16.51
C ALA A 192 -14.02 -7.25 -15.59
N SER A 193 -12.77 -7.56 -15.24
CA SER A 193 -12.41 -8.68 -14.38
C SER A 193 -12.35 -8.32 -12.89
N HIS A 194 -12.00 -7.07 -12.54
CA HIS A 194 -11.74 -6.68 -11.15
C HIS A 194 -12.88 -5.83 -10.54
N TYR A 195 -13.56 -4.99 -11.33
CA TYR A 195 -14.61 -4.09 -10.87
C TYR A 195 -15.99 -4.77 -10.97
N HIS A 196 -16.13 -5.85 -10.25
CA HIS A 196 -17.33 -6.68 -10.25
C HIS A 196 -17.77 -6.98 -8.81
N PRO A 197 -19.09 -7.02 -8.52
CA PRO A 197 -19.57 -7.29 -7.15
C PRO A 197 -19.04 -8.60 -6.55
N SER A 198 -18.77 -9.64 -7.33
CA SER A 198 -18.17 -10.89 -6.84
C SER A 198 -16.76 -10.71 -6.27
N ASN A 199 -16.08 -9.63 -6.63
CA ASN A 199 -14.75 -9.27 -6.13
C ASN A 199 -14.81 -8.14 -5.09
N ALA A 200 -15.99 -7.56 -4.86
CA ALA A 200 -16.16 -6.40 -4.00
C ALA A 200 -16.35 -6.77 -2.53
N ILE A 201 -15.85 -5.90 -1.67
CA ILE A 201 -16.05 -5.90 -0.23
C ILE A 201 -16.74 -4.58 0.12
N PHE A 202 -18.01 -4.65 0.53
CA PHE A 202 -18.72 -3.50 1.03
C PHE A 202 -18.48 -3.38 2.53
N MET A 203 -18.17 -2.20 3.00
CA MET A 203 -18.03 -1.92 4.43
C MET A 203 -18.79 -0.64 4.78
N THR A 204 -19.57 -0.67 5.86
CA THR A 204 -20.31 0.49 6.35
C THR A 204 -20.17 0.62 7.86
N PHE A 205 -20.18 1.86 8.33
CA PHE A 205 -20.15 2.21 9.75
C PHE A 205 -21.22 3.27 10.03
N GLY A 206 -21.88 3.20 11.19
CA GLY A 206 -22.76 4.25 11.67
C GLY A 206 -24.15 3.77 12.08
N ASP A 207 -25.11 4.72 12.11
CA ASP A 207 -26.47 4.51 12.61
C ASP A 207 -27.48 4.10 11.53
N ILE A 208 -27.09 4.07 10.26
CA ILE A 208 -27.95 3.59 9.16
C ILE A 208 -28.00 2.06 9.22
N PRO A 209 -29.18 1.44 9.40
CA PRO A 209 -29.27 -0.02 9.46
C PRO A 209 -28.79 -0.73 8.19
N ALA A 210 -28.13 -1.89 8.34
CA ALA A 210 -27.63 -2.68 7.21
C ALA A 210 -28.73 -2.98 6.15
N ALA A 211 -29.96 -3.21 6.56
CA ALA A 211 -31.08 -3.49 5.64
C ALA A 211 -31.36 -2.32 4.66
N GLU A 212 -31.14 -1.08 5.08
CA GLU A 212 -31.31 0.08 4.20
C GLU A 212 -30.16 0.16 3.17
N HIS A 213 -28.93 -0.11 3.60
CA HIS A 213 -27.79 -0.25 2.68
C HIS A 213 -28.06 -1.35 1.63
N HIS A 214 -28.53 -2.53 2.07
CA HIS A 214 -28.83 -3.63 1.16
C HIS A 214 -29.88 -3.26 0.11
N ALA A 215 -30.93 -2.53 0.49
CA ALA A 215 -31.96 -2.09 -0.46
C ALA A 215 -31.36 -1.20 -1.56
N VAL A 216 -30.44 -0.28 -1.20
CA VAL A 216 -29.76 0.59 -2.16
C VAL A 216 -28.76 -0.21 -3.00
N PHE A 217 -27.94 -1.06 -2.40
CA PHE A 217 -26.96 -1.91 -3.12
C PHE A 217 -27.66 -2.78 -4.16
N GLU A 218 -28.76 -3.42 -3.77
CA GLU A 218 -29.57 -4.27 -4.67
C GLU A 218 -30.14 -3.45 -5.83
N GLU A 219 -30.82 -2.34 -5.52
CA GLU A 219 -31.49 -1.52 -6.54
C GLU A 219 -30.47 -0.87 -7.51
N ARG A 220 -29.35 -0.38 -6.99
CA ARG A 220 -28.42 0.45 -7.76
C ARG A 220 -27.34 -0.35 -8.49
N ALA A 221 -26.95 -1.50 -7.94
CA ALA A 221 -25.82 -2.25 -8.47
C ALA A 221 -26.09 -3.76 -8.57
N LEU A 222 -26.33 -4.45 -7.44
CA LEU A 222 -26.14 -5.88 -7.34
C LEU A 222 -27.10 -6.70 -8.20
N ASN A 223 -28.37 -6.24 -8.40
CA ASN A 223 -29.37 -6.92 -9.21
C ASN A 223 -29.03 -7.00 -10.71
N LYS A 224 -27.99 -6.32 -11.15
CA LYS A 224 -27.53 -6.29 -12.56
C LYS A 224 -26.40 -7.28 -12.83
N PHE A 225 -25.93 -7.99 -11.81
CA PHE A 225 -24.78 -8.86 -11.90
C PHE A 225 -25.11 -10.30 -11.45
N HIS A 226 -24.34 -11.22 -11.98
CA HIS A 226 -24.33 -12.62 -11.55
C HIS A 226 -22.96 -13.00 -11.03
N LYS A 227 -22.85 -14.03 -10.20
CA LYS A 227 -21.59 -14.49 -9.62
C LYS A 227 -20.57 -14.87 -10.72
N LEU A 228 -19.37 -14.34 -10.61
CA LEU A 228 -18.21 -14.81 -11.38
C LEU A 228 -17.52 -15.95 -10.63
N ASP A 229 -17.08 -16.97 -11.36
CA ASP A 229 -16.30 -18.08 -10.80
C ASP A 229 -14.83 -17.74 -10.55
N GLN A 230 -14.44 -16.51 -10.87
CA GLN A 230 -13.07 -16.02 -10.66
C GLN A 230 -12.86 -15.58 -9.21
N ARG A 231 -11.79 -16.07 -8.58
CA ARG A 231 -11.32 -15.61 -7.27
C ARG A 231 -9.99 -14.90 -7.42
N ILE A 232 -9.98 -13.59 -7.20
CA ILE A 232 -8.77 -12.76 -7.22
C ILE A 232 -8.15 -12.83 -5.82
N GLN A 233 -6.89 -13.23 -5.71
CA GLN A 233 -6.17 -13.34 -4.45
C GLN A 233 -4.66 -13.26 -4.67
N VAL A 234 -3.96 -12.71 -3.69
CA VAL A 234 -2.50 -12.79 -3.62
C VAL A 234 -2.12 -14.08 -2.90
N GLN A 235 -1.17 -14.84 -3.44
CA GLN A 235 -0.60 -16.00 -2.77
C GLN A 235 0.51 -15.58 -1.80
N ALA A 236 0.85 -16.45 -0.84
CA ALA A 236 2.03 -16.25 -0.02
C ALA A 236 3.30 -16.33 -0.90
N GLU A 237 4.29 -15.48 -0.58
CA GLU A 237 5.55 -15.46 -1.32
C GLU A 237 6.38 -16.72 -1.07
N GLN A 238 7.09 -17.17 -2.10
CA GLN A 238 8.02 -18.30 -1.99
C GLN A 238 9.26 -17.88 -1.21
N ARG A 239 9.52 -18.54 -0.07
CA ARG A 239 10.63 -18.18 0.80
C ARG A 239 11.98 -18.40 0.14
N LEU A 240 12.87 -17.41 0.25
CA LEU A 240 14.27 -17.54 -0.15
C LEU A 240 14.96 -18.62 0.68
N LYS A 241 15.77 -19.45 0.04
CA LYS A 241 16.55 -20.49 0.74
C LYS A 241 17.75 -19.93 1.49
N HIS A 242 18.27 -18.81 1.03
CA HIS A 242 19.43 -18.12 1.59
C HIS A 242 19.23 -16.61 1.47
N PRO A 243 19.79 -15.81 2.40
CA PRO A 243 19.80 -14.37 2.28
C PRO A 243 20.39 -13.91 0.94
N LEU A 244 19.79 -12.84 0.40
CA LEU A 244 20.20 -12.25 -0.88
C LEU A 244 20.84 -10.87 -0.64
N ARG A 245 21.95 -10.58 -1.34
CA ARG A 245 22.53 -9.23 -1.39
C ARG A 245 22.43 -8.69 -2.80
N VAL A 246 21.92 -7.45 -2.94
CA VAL A 246 21.67 -6.81 -4.22
C VAL A 246 22.27 -5.40 -4.23
N GLY A 247 23.01 -5.09 -5.29
CA GLY A 247 23.48 -3.74 -5.61
C GLY A 247 22.56 -3.09 -6.64
N ARG A 248 22.15 -1.84 -6.39
CA ARG A 248 21.34 -1.03 -7.31
C ARG A 248 21.81 0.41 -7.24
N SER A 249 21.28 1.24 -8.14
CA SER A 249 21.59 2.68 -8.17
C SER A 249 20.31 3.51 -8.15
N TYR A 250 20.38 4.70 -7.60
CA TYR A 250 19.33 5.71 -7.67
C TYR A 250 19.85 6.99 -8.34
N ALA A 251 18.94 7.72 -8.97
CA ALA A 251 19.29 8.98 -9.62
C ALA A 251 19.74 10.02 -8.59
N TYR A 252 20.91 10.61 -8.82
CA TYR A 252 21.48 11.64 -7.97
C TYR A 252 21.84 12.89 -8.79
N ASP A 253 22.05 14.01 -8.10
CA ASP A 253 22.40 15.28 -8.76
C ASP A 253 23.65 15.10 -9.65
N GLU A 254 23.54 15.54 -10.90
CA GLU A 254 24.60 15.43 -11.91
C GLU A 254 25.93 16.04 -11.45
N ASN A 255 25.87 17.12 -10.65
CA ASN A 255 27.05 17.82 -10.10
C ASN A 255 27.27 17.51 -8.61
N GLY A 256 26.50 16.58 -8.03
CA GLY A 256 26.57 16.25 -6.62
C GLY A 256 27.77 15.36 -6.28
N ALA A 257 28.35 15.59 -5.10
CA ALA A 257 29.34 14.67 -4.54
C ALA A 257 28.68 13.38 -4.09
N THR A 258 29.21 12.24 -4.51
CA THR A 258 28.62 10.92 -4.27
C THR A 258 29.09 10.24 -2.99
N GLU A 259 30.13 10.79 -2.35
CA GLU A 259 30.66 10.28 -1.10
C GLU A 259 29.62 10.35 0.02
N ASN A 260 29.54 9.29 0.79
CA ASN A 260 28.56 9.16 1.90
C ASN A 260 27.09 9.36 1.43
N LYS A 261 26.73 8.79 0.28
CA LYS A 261 25.37 8.85 -0.27
C LYS A 261 24.74 7.47 -0.53
N THR A 262 25.45 6.40 -0.19
CA THR A 262 24.94 5.03 -0.32
C THR A 262 23.94 4.74 0.80
N HIS A 263 22.84 4.08 0.45
CA HIS A 263 21.89 3.49 1.39
C HIS A 263 22.16 1.98 1.51
N ILE A 264 22.20 1.47 2.73
CA ILE A 264 22.37 0.04 3.02
C ILE A 264 21.21 -0.37 3.91
N VAL A 265 20.31 -1.21 3.38
CA VAL A 265 19.07 -1.62 4.06
C VAL A 265 18.97 -3.13 4.06
N LEU A 266 18.70 -3.69 5.24
CA LEU A 266 18.32 -5.08 5.43
C LEU A 266 16.80 -5.14 5.59
N ALA A 267 16.17 -6.07 4.87
CA ALA A 267 14.74 -6.30 4.96
C ALA A 267 14.44 -7.81 5.07
N TRP A 268 13.47 -8.15 5.92
CA TRP A 268 13.01 -9.52 6.15
C TRP A 268 11.54 -9.64 5.80
N LEU A 269 11.18 -10.67 5.06
CA LEU A 269 9.79 -11.05 4.88
C LEU A 269 9.33 -11.90 6.07
N LEU A 270 8.30 -11.42 6.77
CA LEU A 270 7.77 -12.06 7.97
C LEU A 270 6.53 -12.92 7.69
N GLY A 271 5.67 -13.10 8.69
CA GLY A 271 4.39 -13.80 8.59
C GLY A 271 3.27 -12.96 7.97
N GLU A 272 2.08 -13.55 7.91
CA GLU A 272 0.89 -12.89 7.35
C GLU A 272 0.38 -11.77 8.29
N SER A 273 0.08 -10.60 7.72
CA SER A 273 -0.51 -9.46 8.44
C SER A 273 -1.96 -9.71 8.85
N THR A 274 -2.60 -10.70 8.24
CA THR A 274 -3.99 -11.09 8.52
C THR A 274 -4.15 -11.96 9.76
N ASP A 275 -3.06 -12.47 10.32
CA ASP A 275 -3.06 -13.14 11.63
C ASP A 275 -2.71 -12.14 12.73
N LEU A 276 -3.72 -11.73 13.50
CA LEU A 276 -3.58 -10.70 14.52
C LEU A 276 -2.48 -11.01 15.54
N GLU A 277 -2.26 -12.28 15.89
CA GLU A 277 -1.22 -12.66 16.84
C GLU A 277 0.17 -12.44 16.25
N SER A 278 0.41 -12.91 15.04
CA SER A 278 1.66 -12.67 14.29
C SER A 278 1.91 -11.19 14.04
N LEU A 279 0.85 -10.43 13.72
CA LEU A 279 0.93 -8.98 13.52
C LEU A 279 1.39 -8.26 14.81
N LEU A 280 0.74 -8.51 15.93
CA LEU A 280 1.10 -7.87 17.19
C LEU A 280 2.47 -8.33 17.74
N GLU A 281 2.87 -9.58 17.48
CA GLU A 281 4.24 -10.07 17.77
C GLU A 281 5.30 -9.32 16.95
N ALA A 282 5.05 -9.11 15.65
CA ALA A 282 5.96 -8.38 14.78
C ALA A 282 6.04 -6.90 15.16
N GLN A 283 4.89 -6.27 15.46
CA GLN A 283 4.81 -4.88 15.93
C GLN A 283 5.54 -4.69 17.28
N LEU A 284 5.34 -5.62 18.23
CA LEU A 284 6.07 -5.62 19.51
C LEU A 284 7.58 -5.70 19.31
N LEU A 285 8.05 -6.63 18.46
CA LEU A 285 9.47 -6.78 18.19
C LEU A 285 10.05 -5.55 17.50
N ALA A 286 9.37 -5.01 16.48
CA ALA A 286 9.79 -3.81 15.77
C ALA A 286 9.91 -2.61 16.72
N SER A 287 8.92 -2.39 17.58
CA SER A 287 8.92 -1.29 18.56
C SER A 287 10.03 -1.47 19.61
N VAL A 288 10.23 -2.67 20.13
CA VAL A 288 11.33 -2.96 21.06
C VAL A 288 12.70 -2.65 20.45
N LEU A 289 12.87 -2.94 19.16
CA LEU A 289 14.14 -2.75 18.44
C LEU A 289 14.39 -1.32 17.98
N LEU A 290 13.34 -0.56 17.60
CA LEU A 290 13.48 0.67 16.79
C LEU A 290 12.73 1.92 17.31
N ASP A 291 11.84 1.81 18.29
CA ASP A 291 10.89 2.86 18.65
C ASP A 291 11.54 4.19 19.11
N ASN A 292 12.70 4.12 19.77
CA ASN A 292 13.38 5.31 20.29
C ASN A 292 14.90 5.07 20.42
N SER A 293 15.66 6.17 20.65
CA SER A 293 17.12 6.15 20.72
C SER A 293 17.71 5.25 21.84
N ALA A 294 16.89 4.78 22.80
CA ALA A 294 17.31 3.75 23.76
C ALA A 294 17.03 2.33 23.25
N SER A 295 16.30 2.16 22.13
CA SER A 295 16.06 0.87 21.48
C SER A 295 17.35 0.32 20.88
N PRO A 296 17.66 -0.97 21.08
CA PRO A 296 19.02 -1.49 20.84
C PRO A 296 19.45 -1.33 19.38
N LEU A 297 18.56 -1.54 18.43
CA LEU A 297 18.88 -1.39 17.01
C LEU A 297 18.91 0.08 16.61
N GLN A 298 17.94 0.88 17.04
CA GLN A 298 17.90 2.32 16.79
C GLN A 298 19.18 3.02 17.30
N GLN A 299 19.57 2.72 18.55
CA GLN A 299 20.80 3.26 19.13
C GLN A 299 22.03 2.89 18.32
N ALA A 300 22.15 1.63 17.89
CA ALA A 300 23.28 1.18 17.09
C ALA A 300 23.36 1.89 15.74
N LEU A 301 22.23 2.10 15.08
CA LEU A 301 22.15 2.81 13.80
C LEU A 301 22.47 4.29 13.96
N GLU A 302 21.92 4.98 14.98
CA GLU A 302 22.15 6.41 15.24
C GLU A 302 23.60 6.74 15.63
N THR A 303 24.27 5.83 16.37
CA THR A 303 25.64 6.07 16.86
C THR A 303 26.72 5.48 15.98
N SER A 304 26.35 4.79 14.91
CA SER A 304 27.29 4.13 14.02
C SER A 304 28.14 5.12 13.21
N PRO A 305 29.45 4.94 13.13
CA PRO A 305 30.31 5.73 12.23
C PRO A 305 30.20 5.27 10.75
N LEU A 306 29.39 4.23 10.45
CA LEU A 306 29.27 3.64 9.11
C LEU A 306 28.29 4.38 8.21
N GLY A 307 27.54 5.35 8.73
CA GLY A 307 26.60 6.17 7.99
C GLY A 307 26.26 7.45 8.73
N GLN A 308 25.38 8.26 8.16
CA GLN A 308 24.99 9.56 8.72
C GLN A 308 23.73 9.48 9.59
N ALA A 309 22.79 8.58 9.25
CA ALA A 309 21.54 8.40 9.97
C ALA A 309 20.94 7.00 9.71
N PRO A 310 19.99 6.54 10.56
CA PRO A 310 19.15 5.39 10.23
C PRO A 310 18.41 5.60 8.90
N SER A 311 18.20 4.52 8.17
CA SER A 311 17.41 4.57 6.93
C SER A 311 15.97 5.02 7.20
N PRO A 312 15.36 5.81 6.31
CA PRO A 312 13.94 6.19 6.43
C PRO A 312 12.98 4.99 6.30
N LEU A 313 13.47 3.82 5.87
CA LEU A 313 12.68 2.58 5.82
C LEU A 313 12.73 1.75 7.11
N CYS A 314 13.42 2.22 8.17
CA CYS A 314 13.46 1.47 9.44
C CYS A 314 12.06 1.34 10.03
N GLY A 315 11.63 0.11 10.30
CA GLY A 315 10.32 -0.20 10.87
C GLY A 315 9.69 -1.48 10.32
N LEU A 316 8.41 -1.63 10.64
CA LEU A 316 7.56 -2.71 10.14
C LEU A 316 6.57 -2.14 9.12
N GLU A 317 6.50 -2.76 7.95
CA GLU A 317 5.45 -2.56 6.94
C GLU A 317 4.49 -3.73 6.98
N ASP A 318 3.23 -3.49 7.29
CA ASP A 318 2.20 -4.51 7.54
C ASP A 318 0.92 -4.34 6.67
N SER A 319 0.95 -3.41 5.70
CA SER A 319 -0.19 -3.16 4.80
C SER A 319 -0.37 -4.22 3.70
N MET A 320 0.66 -5.02 3.42
CA MET A 320 0.63 -6.13 2.47
C MET A 320 0.18 -7.43 3.14
N ARG A 321 -0.11 -8.47 2.34
CA ARG A 321 -0.46 -9.78 2.88
C ARG A 321 0.58 -10.34 3.86
N GLU A 322 1.86 -10.17 3.56
CA GLU A 322 2.97 -10.60 4.41
C GLU A 322 3.77 -9.35 4.83
N MET A 323 4.11 -9.30 6.11
CA MET A 323 4.79 -8.15 6.70
C MET A 323 6.26 -8.10 6.30
N VAL A 324 6.80 -6.89 6.26
CA VAL A 324 8.23 -6.65 6.01
C VAL A 324 8.83 -5.86 7.16
N PHE A 325 9.89 -6.39 7.79
CA PHE A 325 10.69 -5.63 8.73
C PHE A 325 11.94 -5.09 8.04
N CYS A 326 12.18 -3.80 8.16
CA CYS A 326 13.33 -3.13 7.57
C CYS A 326 14.19 -2.44 8.62
N CYS A 327 15.51 -2.45 8.43
CA CYS A 327 16.44 -1.59 9.15
C CYS A 327 17.69 -1.34 8.32
N GLY A 328 18.37 -0.23 8.56
CA GLY A 328 19.55 0.12 7.77
C GLY A 328 20.07 1.51 8.05
N ILE A 329 21.00 1.96 7.22
CA ILE A 329 21.68 3.24 7.34
C ILE A 329 21.61 3.98 6.01
N GLU A 330 21.47 5.30 6.07
CA GLU A 330 21.71 6.20 4.95
C GLU A 330 23.00 7.00 5.15
N GLY A 331 23.49 7.58 4.06
CA GLY A 331 24.72 8.38 4.10
C GLY A 331 25.98 7.55 4.36
N SER A 332 26.05 6.35 3.77
CA SER A 332 27.14 5.37 3.91
C SER A 332 27.96 5.28 2.62
N GLU A 333 28.94 4.36 2.63
CA GLU A 333 29.70 3.91 1.48
C GLU A 333 29.36 2.45 1.15
N ALA A 334 29.44 2.09 -0.13
CA ALA A 334 29.08 0.72 -0.54
C ALA A 334 30.00 -0.36 0.06
N GLU A 335 31.25 -0.01 0.28
CA GLU A 335 32.27 -0.86 0.91
C GLU A 335 31.95 -1.17 2.37
N SER A 336 31.09 -0.35 3.00
CA SER A 336 30.65 -0.55 4.39
C SER A 336 29.53 -1.60 4.53
N ALA A 337 29.03 -2.17 3.43
CA ALA A 337 27.87 -3.07 3.45
C ALA A 337 28.06 -4.28 4.38
N ASP A 338 29.24 -4.93 4.35
CA ASP A 338 29.54 -6.05 5.25
C ASP A 338 29.57 -5.62 6.72
N ALA A 339 30.14 -4.46 7.02
CA ALA A 339 30.23 -3.94 8.37
C ALA A 339 28.85 -3.53 8.91
N VAL A 340 27.98 -2.93 8.09
CA VAL A 340 26.61 -2.57 8.46
C VAL A 340 25.79 -3.83 8.72
N GLU A 341 25.82 -4.81 7.82
CA GLU A 341 25.10 -6.07 8.00
C GLU A 341 25.57 -6.80 9.28
N THR A 342 26.87 -6.88 9.49
CA THR A 342 27.45 -7.49 10.71
C THR A 342 26.98 -6.75 11.96
N MET A 343 27.05 -5.42 11.99
CA MET A 343 26.60 -4.60 13.12
C MET A 343 25.13 -4.87 13.47
N ILE A 344 24.24 -4.88 12.46
CA ILE A 344 22.81 -5.15 12.66
C ILE A 344 22.62 -6.56 13.22
N LEU A 345 23.22 -7.58 12.61
CA LEU A 345 23.08 -8.97 13.05
C LEU A 345 23.66 -9.19 14.46
N ASP A 346 24.76 -8.54 14.81
CA ASP A 346 25.35 -8.61 16.15
C ASP A 346 24.42 -7.98 17.21
N VAL A 347 23.69 -6.91 16.88
CA VAL A 347 22.66 -6.35 17.78
C VAL A 347 21.53 -7.35 17.99
N LEU A 348 21.03 -7.95 16.91
CA LEU A 348 19.96 -8.95 16.98
C LEU A 348 20.40 -10.20 17.76
N GLU A 349 21.66 -10.67 17.58
CA GLU A 349 22.21 -11.79 18.37
C GLU A 349 22.34 -11.44 19.86
N ARG A 350 22.71 -10.19 20.21
CA ARG A 350 22.71 -9.76 21.62
C ARG A 350 21.29 -9.80 22.19
N VAL A 351 20.28 -9.27 21.47
CA VAL A 351 18.88 -9.34 21.92
C VAL A 351 18.40 -10.78 22.05
N ALA A 352 18.77 -11.67 21.11
CA ALA A 352 18.42 -13.09 21.15
C ALA A 352 19.16 -13.88 22.27
N THR A 353 20.27 -13.36 22.79
CA THR A 353 21.05 -13.98 23.86
C THR A 353 20.69 -13.40 25.22
N ASP A 354 20.76 -12.09 25.35
CA ASP A 354 20.63 -11.38 26.64
C ASP A 354 19.17 -11.07 26.97
N GLY A 355 18.31 -10.91 25.94
CA GLY A 355 16.93 -10.48 26.06
C GLY A 355 16.80 -8.95 26.19
N ILE A 356 15.61 -8.53 26.58
CA ILE A 356 15.25 -7.13 26.86
C ILE A 356 14.64 -7.07 28.25
N ASP A 357 14.88 -5.98 28.94
CA ASP A 357 14.32 -5.73 30.27
C ASP A 357 12.77 -5.81 30.24
N HIS A 358 12.21 -6.48 31.25
CA HIS A 358 10.78 -6.74 31.33
C HIS A 358 9.94 -5.44 31.39
N ASP A 359 10.37 -4.46 32.21
CA ASP A 359 9.64 -3.19 32.36
C ASP A 359 9.59 -2.44 31.03
N ARG A 360 10.63 -2.57 30.21
CA ARG A 360 10.66 -2.01 28.86
C ARG A 360 9.70 -2.71 27.92
N MET A 361 9.62 -4.04 27.96
CA MET A 361 8.66 -4.79 27.14
C MET A 361 7.22 -4.46 27.54
N GLU A 362 6.93 -4.30 28.86
CA GLU A 362 5.63 -3.87 29.34
C GLU A 362 5.28 -2.46 28.85
N ALA A 363 6.22 -1.53 28.88
CA ALA A 363 6.01 -0.16 28.40
C ALA A 363 5.68 -0.15 26.88
N VAL A 364 6.43 -0.91 26.08
CA VAL A 364 6.18 -1.02 24.64
C VAL A 364 4.83 -1.68 24.36
N LEU A 365 4.49 -2.77 25.07
CA LEU A 365 3.18 -3.42 24.91
C LEU A 365 2.04 -2.48 25.30
N HIS A 366 2.21 -1.68 26.33
CA HIS A 366 1.20 -0.68 26.75
C HIS A 366 1.03 0.42 25.70
N GLN A 367 2.12 0.91 25.11
CA GLN A 367 2.06 1.89 24.02
C GLN A 367 1.38 1.29 22.76
N LEU A 368 1.70 0.06 22.42
CA LEU A 368 1.06 -0.67 21.31
C LEU A 368 -0.46 -0.81 21.57
N GLU A 369 -0.85 -1.23 22.77
CA GLU A 369 -2.26 -1.31 23.18
C GLU A 369 -2.98 0.04 23.08
N LEU A 370 -2.36 1.12 23.56
CA LEU A 370 -2.89 2.48 23.43
C LEU A 370 -3.07 2.88 21.97
N HIS A 371 -2.04 2.68 21.15
CA HIS A 371 -2.08 3.02 19.73
C HIS A 371 -3.18 2.25 18.97
N GLN A 372 -3.36 0.97 19.28
CA GLN A 372 -4.41 0.15 18.67
C GLN A 372 -5.83 0.54 19.14
N ARG A 373 -5.96 1.11 20.34
CA ARG A 373 -7.26 1.56 20.91
C ARG A 373 -7.58 3.02 20.62
N GLU A 374 -6.56 3.86 20.46
CA GLU A 374 -6.71 5.27 20.13
C GLU A 374 -6.91 5.47 18.63
N ILE A 375 -8.14 5.40 18.20
CA ILE A 375 -8.50 5.84 16.85
C ILE A 375 -8.73 7.35 16.93
N SER A 376 -7.71 8.13 16.57
CA SER A 376 -7.83 9.58 16.50
C SER A 376 -8.58 9.99 15.23
N GLY A 377 -9.53 10.92 15.32
CA GLY A 377 -10.23 11.47 14.16
C GLY A 377 -9.44 12.46 13.31
N ASP A 378 -8.12 12.57 13.53
CA ASP A 378 -7.31 13.69 13.02
C ASP A 378 -6.95 13.59 11.51
N GLY A 379 -6.99 12.42 10.89
CA GLY A 379 -6.70 12.26 9.46
C GLY A 379 -7.89 11.75 8.66
N TYR A 380 -8.62 10.79 9.24
CA TYR A 380 -9.77 10.12 8.64
C TYR A 380 -10.92 10.06 9.64
N PRO A 381 -12.20 10.01 9.17
CA PRO A 381 -13.35 9.71 10.03
C PRO A 381 -13.10 8.45 10.85
N TYR A 382 -13.54 8.46 12.11
CA TYR A 382 -13.37 7.33 13.03
C TYR A 382 -13.82 5.99 12.42
N GLY A 383 -15.03 5.97 11.85
CA GLY A 383 -15.57 4.75 11.22
C GLY A 383 -14.74 4.27 10.03
N LEU A 384 -14.12 5.18 9.27
CA LEU A 384 -13.23 4.82 8.16
C LEU A 384 -11.93 4.17 8.66
N GLN A 385 -11.35 4.68 9.75
CA GLN A 385 -10.15 4.07 10.33
C GLN A 385 -10.39 2.63 10.78
N VAL A 386 -11.53 2.38 11.46
CA VAL A 386 -11.93 1.01 11.84
C VAL A 386 -12.14 0.12 10.62
N ILE A 387 -12.78 0.64 9.57
CA ILE A 387 -12.97 -0.08 8.32
C ILE A 387 -11.63 -0.45 7.66
N LEU A 388 -10.69 0.50 7.60
CA LEU A 388 -9.38 0.28 6.98
C LEU A 388 -8.54 -0.77 7.72
N GLN A 389 -8.63 -0.83 9.06
CA GLN A 389 -8.00 -1.90 9.85
C GLN A 389 -8.53 -3.29 9.48
N ALA A 390 -9.83 -3.40 9.19
CA ALA A 390 -10.47 -4.66 8.82
C ALA A 390 -10.29 -5.02 7.33
N LEU A 391 -10.03 -4.04 6.47
CA LEU A 391 -9.98 -4.21 5.02
C LEU A 391 -8.90 -5.19 4.57
N GLY A 392 -7.69 -5.13 5.16
CA GLY A 392 -6.59 -6.04 4.82
C GLY A 392 -6.98 -7.51 4.99
N CYS A 393 -7.60 -7.86 6.13
CA CYS A 393 -8.10 -9.21 6.37
C CYS A 393 -9.19 -9.61 5.35
N ALA A 394 -10.16 -8.73 5.10
CA ALA A 394 -11.22 -8.99 4.13
C ALA A 394 -10.69 -9.16 2.70
N THR A 395 -9.66 -8.38 2.31
CA THR A 395 -9.00 -8.48 1.01
C THR A 395 -8.37 -9.85 0.80
N HIS A 396 -7.75 -10.40 1.83
CA HIS A 396 -7.08 -11.71 1.78
C HIS A 396 -7.97 -12.89 2.19
N TYR A 397 -9.29 -12.68 2.28
CA TYR A 397 -10.28 -13.69 2.68
C TYR A 397 -10.06 -14.26 4.09
N SER A 398 -9.40 -13.51 4.96
CA SER A 398 -9.31 -13.77 6.40
C SER A 398 -10.49 -13.11 7.12
N ASP A 399 -10.67 -13.41 8.40
CA ASP A 399 -11.78 -12.86 9.17
C ASP A 399 -11.50 -11.39 9.58
N PRO A 400 -12.19 -10.40 8.98
CA PRO A 400 -11.99 -9.00 9.30
C PRO A 400 -12.57 -8.59 10.66
N ILE A 401 -13.38 -9.44 11.28
CA ILE A 401 -13.94 -9.21 12.62
C ILE A 401 -12.90 -9.57 13.68
N ALA A 402 -12.16 -10.66 13.46
CA ALA A 402 -11.16 -11.14 14.39
C ALA A 402 -10.03 -10.11 14.61
N VAL A 403 -9.66 -9.34 13.60
CA VAL A 403 -8.61 -8.31 13.73
C VAL A 403 -9.05 -7.12 14.61
N LEU A 404 -10.35 -6.92 14.80
CA LEU A 404 -10.90 -5.89 15.66
C LEU A 404 -11.04 -6.33 17.13
N ASP A 405 -10.89 -7.63 17.43
CA ASP A 405 -10.95 -8.19 18.79
C ASP A 405 -9.54 -8.32 19.40
N LEU A 406 -8.98 -7.19 19.80
CA LEU A 406 -7.60 -7.08 20.29
C LEU A 406 -7.38 -7.73 21.67
N GLU A 407 -8.40 -7.70 22.55
CA GLU A 407 -8.27 -8.01 23.97
C GLU A 407 -7.70 -9.43 24.25
N PRO A 408 -8.19 -10.50 23.59
CA PRO A 408 -7.65 -11.83 23.82
C PRO A 408 -6.18 -11.97 23.44
N VAL A 409 -5.76 -11.29 22.34
CA VAL A 409 -4.38 -11.38 21.85
C VAL A 409 -3.44 -10.58 22.74
N ILE A 410 -3.80 -9.35 23.09
CA ILE A 410 -3.02 -8.52 24.02
C ILE A 410 -2.84 -9.21 25.36
N SER A 411 -3.89 -9.85 25.89
CA SER A 411 -3.82 -10.59 27.17
C SER A 411 -2.84 -11.77 27.07
N ARG A 412 -2.82 -12.49 25.94
CA ARG A 412 -1.82 -13.57 25.70
C ARG A 412 -0.42 -13.02 25.59
N LEU A 413 -0.21 -11.90 24.84
CA LEU A 413 1.11 -11.28 24.73
C LEU A 413 1.62 -10.80 26.09
N ARG A 414 0.77 -10.19 26.91
CA ARG A 414 1.12 -9.77 28.29
C ARG A 414 1.58 -10.96 29.13
N THR A 415 0.95 -12.12 28.99
CA THR A 415 1.39 -13.34 29.65
C THR A 415 2.75 -13.83 29.12
N ARG A 416 2.96 -13.79 27.79
CA ARG A 416 4.20 -14.25 27.15
C ARG A 416 5.41 -13.39 27.48
N ILE A 417 5.26 -12.06 27.51
CA ILE A 417 6.38 -11.16 27.86
C ILE A 417 6.87 -11.35 29.31
N GLY A 418 6.07 -11.99 30.18
CA GLY A 418 6.50 -12.46 31.50
C GLY A 418 7.55 -13.58 31.45
N ASP A 419 7.72 -14.28 30.33
CA ASP A 419 8.80 -15.23 30.12
C ASP A 419 10.04 -14.51 29.54
N PRO A 420 11.15 -14.39 30.28
CA PRO A 420 12.36 -13.72 29.76
C PRO A 420 12.94 -14.36 28.49
N SER A 421 12.53 -15.59 28.15
CA SER A 421 12.97 -16.25 26.92
C SER A 421 12.13 -15.87 25.70
N TYR A 422 11.00 -15.20 25.88
CA TYR A 422 10.05 -14.94 24.81
C TYR A 422 10.63 -14.05 23.71
N ILE A 423 11.09 -12.84 24.06
CA ILE A 423 11.65 -11.90 23.08
C ILE A 423 12.92 -12.47 22.40
N ARG A 424 13.71 -13.26 23.14
CA ARG A 424 14.90 -13.95 22.59
C ARG A 424 14.52 -14.93 21.50
N LYS A 425 13.50 -15.76 21.75
CA LYS A 425 12.97 -16.73 20.76
C LYS A 425 12.35 -16.00 19.58
N LEU A 426 11.56 -14.96 19.83
CA LEU A 426 10.88 -14.18 18.80
C LEU A 426 11.90 -13.50 17.86
N THR A 427 12.93 -12.86 18.40
CA THR A 427 14.02 -12.26 17.61
C THR A 427 14.73 -13.31 16.75
N ARG A 428 15.01 -14.48 17.29
CA ARG A 428 15.65 -15.56 16.54
C ARG A 428 14.74 -16.06 15.42
N GLN A 429 13.50 -16.38 15.75
CA GLN A 429 12.53 -16.93 14.79
C GLN A 429 12.21 -15.97 13.63
N LEU A 430 11.93 -14.71 13.93
CA LEU A 430 11.48 -13.75 12.91
C LEU A 430 12.64 -13.16 12.08
N LEU A 431 13.84 -13.02 12.67
CA LEU A 431 14.94 -12.30 12.03
C LEU A 431 16.20 -13.17 11.81
N LEU A 432 16.77 -13.79 12.86
CA LEU A 432 18.08 -14.46 12.74
C LEU A 432 18.00 -15.78 11.97
N ASP A 433 17.01 -16.62 12.27
CA ASP A 433 16.80 -17.92 11.60
C ASP A 433 15.96 -17.77 10.31
N ASN A 434 15.54 -16.56 9.97
CA ASN A 434 14.76 -16.28 8.77
C ASN A 434 15.69 -16.08 7.56
N SER A 435 15.66 -17.04 6.64
CA SER A 435 16.46 -17.00 5.42
C SER A 435 15.91 -16.03 4.36
N HIS A 436 14.64 -15.59 4.49
CA HIS A 436 14.04 -14.62 3.56
C HIS A 436 14.44 -13.20 3.96
N ARG A 437 15.72 -12.90 3.74
CA ARG A 437 16.34 -11.61 4.01
C ARG A 437 17.01 -11.06 2.76
N VAL A 438 16.82 -9.79 2.49
CA VAL A 438 17.48 -9.05 1.42
C VAL A 438 18.33 -7.94 2.02
N THR A 439 19.60 -7.87 1.63
CA THR A 439 20.48 -6.73 1.90
C THR A 439 20.60 -5.90 0.61
N LEU A 440 19.99 -4.72 0.58
CA LEU A 440 20.07 -3.79 -0.54
C LEU A 440 21.18 -2.77 -0.29
N VAL A 441 22.10 -2.65 -1.26
CA VAL A 441 23.12 -1.62 -1.32
C VAL A 441 22.78 -0.71 -2.50
N MET A 442 22.25 0.47 -2.21
CA MET A 442 21.79 1.40 -3.25
C MET A 442 22.72 2.61 -3.32
N LYS A 443 23.40 2.75 -4.47
CA LYS A 443 24.43 3.78 -4.71
C LYS A 443 23.86 4.99 -5.46
N PRO A 444 24.36 6.21 -5.21
CA PRO A 444 24.06 7.36 -6.05
C PRO A 444 24.64 7.16 -7.45
N ASP A 445 23.92 7.60 -8.47
CA ASP A 445 24.35 7.54 -9.87
C ASP A 445 23.97 8.88 -10.54
N THR A 446 24.99 9.70 -10.82
CA THR A 446 24.81 11.05 -11.38
C THR A 446 24.40 11.06 -12.86
N GLU A 447 24.56 9.92 -13.56
CA GLU A 447 24.20 9.79 -14.97
C GLU A 447 22.85 9.10 -15.18
N LEU A 448 22.25 8.52 -14.15
CA LEU A 448 21.02 7.72 -14.28
C LEU A 448 19.85 8.54 -14.83
N SER A 449 19.68 9.78 -14.36
CA SER A 449 18.63 10.67 -14.88
C SER A 449 18.82 10.97 -16.37
N ALA A 450 20.05 11.23 -16.79
CA ALA A 450 20.36 11.49 -18.19
C ALA A 450 20.12 10.25 -19.08
N ARG A 451 20.50 9.05 -18.59
CA ARG A 451 20.24 7.80 -19.31
C ARG A 451 18.75 7.51 -19.44
N ARG A 452 17.94 7.73 -18.39
CA ARG A 452 16.48 7.58 -18.44
C ARG A 452 15.83 8.56 -19.41
N ALA A 453 16.24 9.83 -19.36
CA ALA A 453 15.75 10.84 -20.30
C ALA A 453 16.11 10.53 -21.75
N ALA A 454 17.33 10.02 -22.02
CA ALA A 454 17.73 9.60 -23.35
C ALA A 454 16.88 8.41 -23.86
N ALA A 455 16.62 7.41 -23.03
CA ALA A 455 15.77 6.27 -23.38
C ALA A 455 14.32 6.70 -23.65
N GLU A 456 13.74 7.61 -22.81
CA GLU A 456 12.41 8.19 -23.05
C GLU A 456 12.37 8.93 -24.40
N SER A 457 13.39 9.75 -24.70
CA SER A 457 13.50 10.50 -25.95
C SER A 457 13.63 9.59 -27.18
N GLU A 458 14.45 8.53 -27.10
CA GLU A 458 14.58 7.55 -28.18
C GLU A 458 13.27 6.82 -28.46
N ARG A 459 12.54 6.42 -27.40
CA ARG A 459 11.21 5.82 -27.52
C ARG A 459 10.22 6.75 -28.22
N LEU A 460 10.18 8.02 -27.82
CA LEU A 460 9.31 9.03 -28.42
C LEU A 460 9.69 9.35 -29.88
N ALA A 461 10.97 9.39 -30.19
CA ALA A 461 11.46 9.55 -31.57
C ALA A 461 11.03 8.36 -32.47
N ALA A 462 11.09 7.14 -31.96
CA ALA A 462 10.60 5.97 -32.67
C ALA A 462 9.09 6.04 -32.94
N ILE A 463 8.29 6.51 -31.97
CA ILE A 463 6.85 6.74 -32.13
C ILE A 463 6.62 7.79 -33.22
N LYS A 464 7.33 8.93 -33.18
CA LYS A 464 7.20 10.02 -34.15
C LYS A 464 7.55 9.56 -35.57
N ALA A 465 8.57 8.72 -35.72
CA ALA A 465 8.98 8.19 -37.02
C ALA A 465 7.94 7.22 -37.63
N GLY A 466 7.06 6.64 -36.81
CA GLY A 466 5.97 5.76 -37.24
C GLY A 466 4.65 6.48 -37.56
N MET A 467 4.54 7.77 -37.27
CA MET A 467 3.34 8.59 -37.53
C MET A 467 3.31 9.03 -39.00
#